data_171981a48e398b9dc518087746eb2ed5
#
_entry.id   171981a48e398b9dc518087746eb2ed5
#
_cell.length_a   1.000
_cell.length_b   1.000
_cell.length_c   1.000
_cell.angle_alpha   90.00
_cell.angle_beta   90.00
_cell.angle_gamma   90.00
#
_symmetry.space_group_name_H-M   'P 1'
#
loop_
_entity.id
_entity.type
_entity.pdbx_description
1 polymer ?
#
loop_
_entity_poly.entity_id
_entity_poly.type
_entity_poly.pdbx_seq_one_letter_code
_entity_poly.pdbx_strand_id
1 'polypeptide(L)'
;MGRGPSIEGRKNAEDARRGKLFTKLIREITIAARSGGADPAGNARLRAGIDKAKAASMPSDTIERALKRATGADADKMEEIRYEGYGPSGVALIIDCMTDNSQRTVADVRHALGKHGGNLGTSGSVAFQFKHVGEFIVDTSKPGAEDRLLEAALDAGADDVQTDAGESIVLTSPENFEAVKKALAGAGLTPSKADVTWRPENRTPVNAEVAETLRDLLDWLDELDDVQEVYHNAELAV
;
A
#
# COMPACT_ATOMS: atom_id res chain seq x y z
N MET A 1 32.80 -19.22 1.28
CA MET A 1 32.51 -17.97 0.55
C MET A 1 31.49 -18.28 -0.53
N GLY A 2 30.22 -17.96 -0.28
CA GLY A 2 29.15 -18.12 -1.27
C GLY A 2 29.32 -17.10 -2.38
N ARG A 3 29.33 -17.55 -3.63
CA ARG A 3 29.25 -16.64 -4.78
C ARG A 3 27.89 -15.98 -4.77
N GLY A 4 27.85 -14.64 -4.68
CA GLY A 4 26.61 -13.88 -4.87
C GLY A 4 25.98 -14.20 -6.24
N PRO A 5 24.66 -13.92 -6.42
CA PRO A 5 23.97 -14.19 -7.66
C PRO A 5 24.69 -13.53 -8.84
N SER A 6 24.77 -14.25 -9.96
CA SER A 6 25.34 -13.74 -11.21
C SER A 6 24.60 -12.47 -11.67
N ILE A 7 25.21 -11.65 -12.53
CA ILE A 7 24.57 -10.46 -13.11
C ILE A 7 23.23 -10.83 -13.75
N GLU A 8 23.18 -11.98 -14.44
CA GLU A 8 21.97 -12.53 -15.05
C GLU A 8 20.91 -12.93 -14.01
N GLY A 9 21.29 -13.55 -12.90
CA GLY A 9 20.37 -13.87 -11.81
C GLY A 9 19.80 -12.63 -11.12
N ARG A 10 20.58 -11.56 -10.98
CA ARG A 10 20.09 -10.27 -10.45
C ARG A 10 19.10 -9.60 -11.40
N LYS A 11 19.40 -9.59 -12.70
CA LYS A 11 18.50 -9.05 -13.72
C LYS A 11 17.17 -9.81 -13.76
N ASN A 12 17.21 -11.13 -13.74
CA ASN A 12 15.99 -11.95 -13.74
C ASN A 12 15.12 -11.72 -12.49
N ALA A 13 15.74 -11.55 -11.31
CA ALA A 13 15.01 -11.22 -10.08
C ALA A 13 14.37 -9.82 -10.13
N GLU A 14 15.07 -8.84 -10.69
CA GLU A 14 14.55 -7.48 -10.87
C GLU A 14 13.40 -7.44 -11.87
N ASP A 15 13.54 -8.14 -13.01
CA ASP A 15 12.48 -8.25 -14.01
C ASP A 15 11.24 -8.96 -13.46
N ALA A 16 11.40 -9.99 -12.61
CA ALA A 16 10.30 -10.68 -11.95
C ALA A 16 9.55 -9.76 -10.96
N ARG A 17 10.28 -9.02 -10.12
CA ARG A 17 9.70 -8.02 -9.20
C ARG A 17 8.93 -6.93 -9.94
N ARG A 18 9.50 -6.43 -11.04
CA ARG A 18 8.86 -5.45 -11.90
C ARG A 18 7.59 -5.99 -12.55
N GLY A 19 7.59 -7.25 -13.00
CA GLY A 19 6.42 -7.92 -13.54
C GLY A 19 5.28 -8.01 -12.53
N LYS A 20 5.56 -8.37 -11.28
CA LYS A 20 4.58 -8.40 -10.19
C LYS A 20 4.01 -7.02 -9.88
N LEU A 21 4.87 -6.02 -9.75
CA LEU A 21 4.43 -4.65 -9.53
C LEU A 21 3.49 -4.19 -10.65
N PHE A 22 3.81 -4.49 -11.90
CA PHE A 22 2.97 -4.15 -13.04
C PHE A 22 1.61 -4.86 -12.98
N THR A 23 1.57 -6.13 -12.61
CA THR A 23 0.33 -6.87 -12.42
C THR A 23 -0.57 -6.22 -11.38
N LYS A 24 -0.03 -5.84 -10.23
CA LYS A 24 -0.76 -5.14 -9.17
C LYS A 24 -1.30 -3.79 -9.64
N LEU A 25 -0.47 -3.00 -10.29
CA LEU A 25 -0.87 -1.69 -10.82
C LEU A 25 -1.94 -1.79 -11.92
N ILE A 26 -1.86 -2.78 -12.79
CA ILE A 26 -2.88 -3.05 -13.82
C ILE A 26 -4.22 -3.40 -13.17
N ARG A 27 -4.23 -4.23 -12.14
CA ARG A 27 -5.45 -4.58 -11.39
C ARG A 27 -6.06 -3.35 -10.72
N GLU A 28 -5.24 -2.52 -10.07
CA GLU A 28 -5.70 -1.26 -9.47
C GLU A 28 -6.34 -0.32 -10.49
N ILE A 29 -5.68 -0.09 -11.63
CA ILE A 29 -6.21 0.74 -12.73
C ILE A 29 -7.54 0.18 -13.26
N THR A 30 -7.60 -1.13 -13.45
CA THR A 30 -8.81 -1.81 -13.96
C THR A 30 -9.99 -1.62 -13.02
N ILE A 31 -9.81 -1.86 -11.73
CA ILE A 31 -10.87 -1.72 -10.72
C ILE A 31 -11.25 -0.25 -10.53
N ALA A 32 -10.28 0.65 -10.46
CA ALA A 32 -10.54 2.08 -10.34
C ALA A 32 -11.35 2.61 -11.53
N ALA A 33 -11.03 2.20 -12.76
CA ALA A 33 -11.77 2.59 -13.95
C ALA A 33 -13.19 2.02 -13.98
N ARG A 34 -13.40 0.79 -13.50
CA ARG A 34 -14.73 0.18 -13.41
C ARG A 34 -15.64 0.85 -12.41
N SER A 35 -15.12 1.19 -11.23
CA SER A 35 -15.90 1.75 -10.13
C SER A 35 -16.20 3.25 -10.28
N GLY A 36 -15.27 4.01 -10.87
CA GLY A 36 -15.36 5.47 -10.95
C GLY A 36 -15.30 6.06 -12.36
N GLY A 37 -15.28 5.20 -13.40
CA GLY A 37 -15.14 5.63 -14.80
C GLY A 37 -13.70 5.69 -15.28
N ALA A 38 -13.53 5.57 -16.61
CA ALA A 38 -12.21 5.50 -17.27
C ALA A 38 -11.55 6.86 -17.52
N ASP A 39 -12.19 7.97 -17.13
CA ASP A 39 -11.61 9.30 -17.25
C ASP A 39 -10.85 9.68 -15.96
N PRO A 40 -9.51 9.81 -16.03
CA PRO A 40 -8.72 10.18 -14.86
C PRO A 40 -9.06 11.57 -14.30
N ALA A 41 -9.62 12.48 -15.10
CA ALA A 41 -10.00 13.81 -14.63
C ALA A 41 -11.14 13.75 -13.61
N GLY A 42 -12.09 12.82 -13.80
CA GLY A 42 -13.23 12.59 -12.91
C GLY A 42 -13.02 11.49 -11.88
N ASN A 43 -11.88 10.80 -11.88
CA ASN A 43 -11.64 9.63 -11.04
C ASN A 43 -10.26 9.74 -10.35
N ALA A 44 -10.26 10.23 -9.11
CA ALA A 44 -9.04 10.46 -8.33
C ALA A 44 -8.26 9.16 -8.06
N ARG A 45 -8.95 8.05 -7.79
CA ARG A 45 -8.34 6.73 -7.59
C ARG A 45 -7.63 6.25 -8.85
N LEU A 46 -8.28 6.38 -10.01
CA LEU A 46 -7.70 6.04 -11.31
C LEU A 46 -6.47 6.90 -11.61
N ARG A 47 -6.56 8.19 -11.37
CA ARG A 47 -5.44 9.12 -11.56
C ARG A 47 -4.23 8.71 -10.71
N ALA A 48 -4.44 8.43 -9.44
CA ALA A 48 -3.38 7.96 -8.53
C ALA A 48 -2.75 6.64 -9.01
N GLY A 49 -3.56 5.68 -9.48
CA GLY A 49 -3.09 4.42 -10.04
C GLY A 49 -2.25 4.61 -11.31
N ILE A 50 -2.68 5.49 -12.20
CA ILE A 50 -1.93 5.85 -13.42
C ILE A 50 -0.61 6.54 -13.08
N ASP A 51 -0.60 7.45 -12.11
CA ASP A 51 0.62 8.14 -11.68
C ASP A 51 1.63 7.17 -11.08
N LYS A 52 1.19 6.23 -10.26
CA LYS A 52 2.04 5.14 -9.74
C LYS A 52 2.60 4.25 -10.86
N ALA A 53 1.78 3.93 -11.86
CA ALA A 53 2.21 3.14 -13.01
C ALA A 53 3.28 3.86 -13.84
N LYS A 54 3.09 5.16 -14.10
CA LYS A 54 4.08 6.01 -14.78
C LYS A 54 5.38 6.13 -13.98
N ALA A 55 5.29 6.32 -12.66
CA ALA A 55 6.46 6.36 -11.78
C ALA A 55 7.25 5.03 -11.78
N ALA A 56 6.55 3.89 -11.94
CA ALA A 56 7.15 2.58 -12.13
C ALA A 56 7.66 2.31 -13.57
N SER A 57 7.62 3.32 -14.44
CA SER A 57 8.01 3.21 -15.85
C SER A 57 7.18 2.20 -16.66
N MET A 58 5.90 2.09 -16.37
CA MET A 58 4.97 1.27 -17.16
C MET A 58 4.73 1.96 -18.51
N PRO A 59 4.81 1.22 -19.64
CA PRO A 59 4.51 1.77 -20.96
C PRO A 59 3.08 2.26 -21.07
N SER A 60 2.87 3.39 -21.74
CA SER A 60 1.55 4.01 -21.89
C SER A 60 0.54 3.10 -22.58
N ASP A 61 0.96 2.31 -23.57
CA ASP A 61 0.10 1.34 -24.25
C ASP A 61 -0.40 0.22 -23.31
N THR A 62 0.37 -0.12 -22.27
CA THR A 62 -0.04 -1.09 -21.24
C THR A 62 -1.13 -0.48 -20.35
N ILE A 63 -1.00 0.79 -19.98
CA ILE A 63 -2.02 1.54 -19.22
C ILE A 63 -3.31 1.65 -20.04
N GLU A 64 -3.22 2.01 -21.31
CA GLU A 64 -4.38 2.11 -22.21
C GLU A 64 -5.09 0.76 -22.39
N ARG A 65 -4.34 -0.33 -22.50
CA ARG A 65 -4.92 -1.68 -22.56
C ARG A 65 -5.67 -2.05 -21.29
N ALA A 66 -5.15 -1.68 -20.11
CA ALA A 66 -5.83 -1.88 -18.85
C ALA A 66 -7.15 -1.11 -18.77
N LEU A 67 -7.17 0.15 -19.22
CA LEU A 67 -8.37 0.98 -19.30
C LEU A 67 -9.42 0.38 -20.25
N LYS A 68 -9.00 -0.06 -21.44
CA LYS A 68 -9.90 -0.72 -22.40
C LYS A 68 -10.52 -2.00 -21.86
N ARG A 69 -9.76 -2.82 -21.14
CA ARG A 69 -10.29 -4.01 -20.47
C ARG A 69 -11.31 -3.69 -19.40
N ALA A 70 -11.09 -2.59 -18.64
CA ALA A 70 -12.00 -2.18 -17.60
C ALA A 70 -13.39 -1.78 -18.12
N THR A 71 -13.48 -1.29 -19.34
CA THR A 71 -14.71 -0.76 -19.96
C THR A 71 -15.30 -1.70 -21.04
N GLY A 72 -14.63 -2.82 -21.36
CA GLY A 72 -15.06 -3.77 -22.38
C GLY A 72 -16.13 -4.76 -21.89
N ALA A 73 -16.73 -5.51 -22.85
CA ALA A 73 -17.72 -6.54 -22.57
C ALA A 73 -17.14 -7.70 -21.71
N ASP A 74 -15.84 -7.92 -21.80
CA ASP A 74 -15.06 -8.85 -20.96
C ASP A 74 -14.48 -8.19 -19.72
N ALA A 75 -15.06 -7.06 -19.29
CA ALA A 75 -14.66 -6.33 -18.07
C ALA A 75 -14.89 -7.16 -16.81
N ASP A 76 -14.24 -8.29 -16.81
CA ASP A 76 -14.47 -9.46 -16.03
C ASP A 76 -14.34 -9.33 -14.54
N LYS A 77 -15.16 -10.05 -13.86
CA LYS A 77 -15.06 -10.83 -12.63
C LYS A 77 -14.00 -10.42 -11.58
N MET A 78 -13.15 -9.42 -11.86
CA MET A 78 -12.21 -8.89 -10.89
C MET A 78 -12.97 -8.20 -9.75
N GLU A 79 -12.81 -8.69 -8.54
CA GLU A 79 -13.42 -8.17 -7.32
C GLU A 79 -12.37 -7.78 -6.29
N GLU A 80 -12.70 -6.78 -5.47
CA GLU A 80 -11.91 -6.42 -4.31
C GLU A 80 -12.40 -7.22 -3.11
N ILE A 81 -11.48 -7.86 -2.40
CA ILE A 81 -11.78 -8.62 -1.19
C ILE A 81 -10.78 -8.22 -0.12
N ARG A 82 -11.28 -7.91 1.06
CA ARG A 82 -10.47 -7.69 2.25
C ARG A 82 -10.54 -8.92 3.14
N TYR A 83 -9.39 -9.48 3.43
CA TYR A 83 -9.23 -10.49 4.46
C TYR A 83 -8.65 -9.88 5.72
N GLU A 84 -9.08 -10.41 6.84
CA GLU A 84 -8.63 -10.00 8.17
C GLU A 84 -8.16 -11.23 8.91
N GLY A 85 -7.05 -11.11 9.63
CA GLY A 85 -6.49 -12.24 10.33
C GLY A 85 -5.40 -11.85 11.30
N TYR A 86 -4.75 -12.87 11.81
CA TYR A 86 -3.66 -12.73 12.76
C TYR A 86 -2.42 -13.44 12.21
N GLY A 87 -1.28 -12.78 12.34
CA GLY A 87 0.04 -13.35 12.10
C GLY A 87 0.64 -13.93 13.38
N PRO A 88 1.95 -14.18 13.38
CA PRO A 88 2.65 -14.71 14.52
C PRO A 88 2.47 -13.79 15.74
N SER A 89 2.32 -14.42 16.92
CA SER A 89 2.09 -13.73 18.22
C SER A 89 0.87 -12.81 18.25
N GLY A 90 -0.14 -13.06 17.43
CA GLY A 90 -1.38 -12.30 17.43
C GLY A 90 -1.28 -10.92 16.77
N VAL A 91 -0.27 -10.67 15.94
CA VAL A 91 -0.17 -9.46 15.13
C VAL A 91 -1.40 -9.36 14.22
N ALA A 92 -2.14 -8.27 14.32
CA ALA A 92 -3.31 -8.03 13.48
C ALA A 92 -2.89 -7.70 12.04
N LEU A 93 -3.58 -8.29 11.07
CA LEU A 93 -3.32 -8.14 9.65
C LEU A 93 -4.60 -7.80 8.88
N ILE A 94 -4.52 -6.80 8.02
CA ILE A 94 -5.49 -6.54 6.94
C ILE A 94 -4.80 -6.89 5.63
N ILE A 95 -5.45 -7.70 4.80
CA ILE A 95 -4.91 -8.17 3.51
C ILE A 95 -5.92 -7.78 2.44
N ASP A 96 -5.59 -6.76 1.67
CA ASP A 96 -6.41 -6.30 0.55
C ASP A 96 -6.02 -7.06 -0.72
N CYS A 97 -7.01 -7.69 -1.34
CA CYS A 97 -6.85 -8.50 -2.53
C CYS A 97 -7.71 -7.99 -3.68
N MET A 98 -7.22 -8.19 -4.89
CA MET A 98 -7.97 -8.03 -6.13
C MET A 98 -7.86 -9.34 -6.91
N THR A 99 -8.97 -10.00 -7.15
CA THR A 99 -8.96 -11.34 -7.71
C THR A 99 -10.13 -11.60 -8.65
N ASP A 100 -9.91 -12.47 -9.61
CA ASP A 100 -10.91 -13.07 -10.46
C ASP A 100 -11.40 -14.45 -9.92
N ASN A 101 -10.79 -14.92 -8.83
CA ASN A 101 -11.10 -16.21 -8.20
C ASN A 101 -10.92 -16.17 -6.68
N SER A 102 -11.97 -15.80 -5.97
CA SER A 102 -11.97 -15.67 -4.50
C SER A 102 -11.69 -17.00 -3.77
N GLN A 103 -12.05 -18.14 -4.36
CA GLN A 103 -11.77 -19.45 -3.77
C GLN A 103 -10.28 -19.77 -3.75
N ARG A 104 -9.57 -19.46 -4.83
CA ARG A 104 -8.10 -19.55 -4.88
C ARG A 104 -7.47 -18.62 -3.85
N THR A 105 -7.86 -17.35 -3.86
CA THR A 105 -7.27 -16.32 -3.00
C THR A 105 -7.42 -16.64 -1.53
N VAL A 106 -8.62 -17.05 -1.08
CA VAL A 106 -8.83 -17.39 0.34
C VAL A 106 -8.01 -18.62 0.76
N ALA A 107 -7.82 -19.58 -0.13
CA ALA A 107 -7.01 -20.77 0.13
C ALA A 107 -5.52 -20.39 0.28
N ASP A 108 -5.01 -19.56 -0.62
CA ASP A 108 -3.61 -19.09 -0.61
C ASP A 108 -3.30 -18.24 0.63
N VAL A 109 -4.18 -17.29 0.95
CA VAL A 109 -4.04 -16.44 2.16
C VAL A 109 -4.10 -17.28 3.43
N ARG A 110 -5.05 -18.20 3.55
CA ARG A 110 -5.15 -19.11 4.70
C ARG A 110 -3.91 -19.97 4.85
N HIS A 111 -3.39 -20.47 3.74
CA HIS A 111 -2.17 -21.29 3.74
C HIS A 111 -0.96 -20.46 4.21
N ALA A 112 -0.78 -19.26 3.69
CA ALA A 112 0.32 -18.37 4.08
C ALA A 112 0.27 -18.04 5.58
N LEU A 113 -0.88 -17.64 6.10
CA LEU A 113 -1.07 -17.36 7.53
C LEU A 113 -0.78 -18.60 8.41
N GLY A 114 -1.35 -19.75 8.05
CA GLY A 114 -1.18 -20.99 8.81
C GLY A 114 0.26 -21.48 8.87
N LYS A 115 1.03 -21.30 7.79
CA LYS A 115 2.46 -21.67 7.72
C LYS A 115 3.34 -20.81 8.63
N HIS A 116 2.91 -19.60 8.96
CA HIS A 116 3.69 -18.64 9.77
C HIS A 116 3.07 -18.42 11.16
N GLY A 117 2.33 -19.39 11.68
CA GLY A 117 1.80 -19.35 13.04
C GLY A 117 0.63 -18.38 13.23
N GLY A 118 -0.04 -18.00 12.14
CA GLY A 118 -1.22 -17.16 12.14
C GLY A 118 -2.48 -17.92 11.75
N ASN A 119 -3.56 -17.18 11.61
CA ASN A 119 -4.85 -17.71 11.17
C ASN A 119 -5.71 -16.63 10.50
N LEU A 120 -6.54 -17.06 9.56
CA LEU A 120 -7.55 -16.20 8.96
C LEU A 120 -8.71 -16.00 9.95
N GLY A 121 -9.10 -14.74 10.15
CA GLY A 121 -10.26 -14.35 10.96
C GLY A 121 -11.50 -14.12 10.09
N THR A 122 -12.56 -13.66 10.75
CA THR A 122 -13.78 -13.19 10.09
C THR A 122 -13.69 -11.72 9.76
N SER A 123 -14.51 -11.23 8.84
CA SER A 123 -14.62 -9.81 8.53
C SER A 123 -14.99 -9.02 9.80
N GLY A 124 -14.28 -7.91 10.03
CA GLY A 124 -14.44 -7.07 11.22
C GLY A 124 -13.63 -7.52 12.44
N SER A 125 -12.87 -8.61 12.36
CA SER A 125 -12.11 -9.14 13.51
C SER A 125 -10.92 -8.27 13.90
N VAL A 126 -10.31 -7.56 12.97
CA VAL A 126 -9.12 -6.72 13.21
C VAL A 126 -9.22 -5.29 12.66
N ALA A 127 -10.09 -5.03 11.68
CA ALA A 127 -10.17 -3.74 10.99
C ALA A 127 -10.44 -2.57 11.93
N PHE A 128 -11.14 -2.79 13.04
CA PHE A 128 -11.41 -1.77 14.07
C PHE A 128 -10.14 -1.26 14.78
N GLN A 129 -9.02 -1.99 14.68
CA GLN A 129 -7.72 -1.59 15.24
C GLN A 129 -6.95 -0.63 14.33
N PHE A 130 -7.49 -0.31 13.15
CA PHE A 130 -6.85 0.53 12.15
C PHE A 130 -7.73 1.70 11.79
N LYS A 131 -7.09 2.82 11.47
CA LYS A 131 -7.75 4.01 10.89
C LYS A 131 -7.37 4.17 9.43
N HIS A 132 -8.36 4.50 8.61
CA HIS A 132 -8.16 4.88 7.22
C HIS A 132 -7.76 6.33 7.16
N VAL A 133 -6.52 6.62 6.79
CA VAL A 133 -5.92 7.95 6.84
C VAL A 133 -5.08 8.25 5.60
N GLY A 134 -4.92 9.52 5.27
CA GLY A 134 -3.82 10.00 4.45
C GLY A 134 -2.58 10.17 5.34
N GLU A 135 -1.45 9.69 4.91
CA GLU A 135 -0.17 9.78 5.63
C GLU A 135 0.90 10.37 4.73
N PHE A 136 1.60 11.38 5.25
CA PHE A 136 2.78 11.94 4.60
C PHE A 136 3.96 11.83 5.57
N ILE A 137 5.11 11.43 5.06
CA ILE A 137 6.38 11.46 5.79
C ILE A 137 7.26 12.51 5.13
N VAL A 138 7.71 13.49 5.91
CA VAL A 138 8.46 14.65 5.41
C VAL A 138 9.74 14.82 6.24
N ASP A 139 10.86 14.99 5.56
CA ASP A 139 12.11 15.40 6.21
C ASP A 139 12.01 16.88 6.63
N THR A 140 12.01 17.12 7.92
CA THR A 140 11.95 18.44 8.55
C THR A 140 13.23 18.80 9.32
N SER A 141 14.33 18.10 9.07
CA SER A 141 15.63 18.33 9.70
C SER A 141 16.24 19.72 9.38
N LYS A 142 15.79 20.36 8.30
CA LYS A 142 16.26 21.70 7.91
C LYS A 142 15.60 22.79 8.76
N PRO A 143 16.33 23.85 9.17
CA PRO A 143 15.77 24.94 9.93
C PRO A 143 14.53 25.56 9.29
N GLY A 144 13.45 25.73 10.07
CA GLY A 144 12.18 26.30 9.65
C GLY A 144 11.32 25.40 8.76
N ALA A 145 11.75 24.16 8.50
CA ALA A 145 10.94 23.22 7.70
C ALA A 145 9.72 22.73 8.48
N GLU A 146 9.88 22.49 9.78
CA GLU A 146 8.79 22.06 10.65
C GLU A 146 7.68 23.13 10.76
N ASP A 147 8.06 24.39 10.98
CA ASP A 147 7.08 25.49 11.08
C ASP A 147 6.28 25.64 9.77
N ARG A 148 6.96 25.62 8.63
CA ARG A 148 6.30 25.68 7.30
C ARG A 148 5.40 24.49 7.06
N LEU A 149 5.80 23.28 7.51
CA LEU A 149 5.01 22.08 7.39
C LEU A 149 3.74 22.18 8.23
N LEU A 150 3.87 22.61 9.50
CA LEU A 150 2.75 22.79 10.41
C LEU A 150 1.73 23.78 9.84
N GLU A 151 2.17 24.95 9.40
CA GLU A 151 1.31 25.97 8.80
C GLU A 151 0.58 25.41 7.56
N ALA A 152 1.33 24.88 6.59
CA ALA A 152 0.75 24.40 5.34
C ALA A 152 -0.20 23.21 5.53
N ALA A 153 0.15 22.27 6.42
CA ALA A 153 -0.65 21.08 6.66
C ALA A 153 -1.95 21.39 7.41
N LEU A 154 -1.89 22.18 8.46
CA LEU A 154 -3.07 22.53 9.27
C LEU A 154 -4.05 23.41 8.48
N ASP A 155 -3.56 24.40 7.75
CA ASP A 155 -4.39 25.27 6.90
C ASP A 155 -5.11 24.47 5.79
N ALA A 156 -4.51 23.38 5.32
CA ALA A 156 -5.09 22.48 4.32
C ALA A 156 -6.01 21.41 4.92
N GLY A 157 -6.19 21.36 6.23
CA GLY A 157 -7.10 20.45 6.91
C GLY A 157 -6.48 19.13 7.34
N ALA A 158 -5.17 19.11 7.65
CA ALA A 158 -4.55 17.96 8.31
C ALA A 158 -5.11 17.79 9.73
N ASP A 159 -5.29 16.54 10.15
CA ASP A 159 -5.84 16.20 11.46
C ASP A 159 -4.77 16.21 12.55
N ASP A 160 -3.54 15.82 12.22
CA ASP A 160 -2.43 15.71 13.17
C ASP A 160 -1.08 15.83 12.47
N VAL A 161 -0.09 16.36 13.21
CA VAL A 161 1.31 16.41 12.79
C VAL A 161 2.17 15.95 13.96
N GLN A 162 2.96 14.93 13.75
CA GLN A 162 3.87 14.34 14.74
C GLN A 162 5.30 14.51 14.25
N THR A 163 6.15 15.19 15.00
CA THR A 163 7.58 15.39 14.65
C THR A 163 8.46 14.67 15.67
N ASP A 164 9.40 13.90 15.17
CA ASP A 164 10.45 13.25 15.94
C ASP A 164 11.77 13.24 15.14
N ALA A 165 12.86 13.60 15.81
CA ALA A 165 14.23 13.53 15.28
C ALA A 165 14.44 14.13 13.87
N GLY A 166 13.68 15.15 13.48
CA GLY A 166 13.78 15.82 12.18
C GLY A 166 12.97 15.16 11.07
N GLU A 167 12.12 14.20 11.40
CA GLU A 167 11.11 13.64 10.52
C GLU A 167 9.71 13.99 11.04
N SER A 168 8.83 14.42 10.17
CA SER A 168 7.45 14.73 10.52
C SER A 168 6.47 13.81 9.78
N ILE A 169 5.48 13.29 10.51
CA ILE A 169 4.37 12.52 9.98
C ILE A 169 3.14 13.41 10.02
N VAL A 170 2.53 13.65 8.86
CA VAL A 170 1.26 14.37 8.72
C VAL A 170 0.16 13.37 8.50
N LEU A 171 -0.89 13.43 9.30
CA LEU A 171 -2.09 12.61 9.19
C LEU A 171 -3.28 13.46 8.78
N THR A 172 -4.08 12.93 7.88
CA THR A 172 -5.30 13.59 7.40
C THR A 172 -6.39 12.57 7.11
N SER A 173 -7.63 13.02 6.97
CA SER A 173 -8.66 12.18 6.40
C SER A 173 -8.34 11.85 4.93
N PRO A 174 -8.82 10.71 4.39
CA PRO A 174 -8.63 10.38 2.97
C PRO A 174 -9.16 11.48 2.03
N GLU A 175 -10.24 12.15 2.41
CA GLU A 175 -10.88 13.21 1.64
C GLU A 175 -9.99 14.45 1.50
N ASN A 176 -9.23 14.78 2.54
CA ASN A 176 -8.34 15.95 2.57
C ASN A 176 -6.93 15.65 2.01
N PHE A 177 -6.65 14.40 1.67
CA PHE A 177 -5.32 13.97 1.22
C PHE A 177 -4.77 14.80 0.06
N GLU A 178 -5.55 15.02 -0.99
CA GLU A 178 -5.10 15.80 -2.16
C GLU A 178 -4.89 17.29 -1.82
N ALA A 179 -5.72 17.86 -0.96
CA ALA A 179 -5.56 19.25 -0.51
C ALA A 179 -4.26 19.44 0.27
N VAL A 180 -3.99 18.56 1.22
CA VAL A 180 -2.74 18.58 2.02
C VAL A 180 -1.52 18.32 1.14
N LYS A 181 -1.58 17.35 0.24
CA LYS A 181 -0.50 17.07 -0.74
C LYS A 181 -0.13 18.29 -1.55
N LYS A 182 -1.13 19.02 -2.05
CA LYS A 182 -0.94 20.25 -2.83
C LYS A 182 -0.35 21.37 -1.97
N ALA A 183 -0.80 21.51 -0.72
CA ALA A 183 -0.29 22.52 0.19
C ALA A 183 1.17 22.30 0.57
N LEU A 184 1.56 21.05 0.85
CA LEU A 184 2.95 20.67 1.12
C LEU A 184 3.86 20.99 -0.07
N ALA A 185 3.42 20.66 -1.29
CA ALA A 185 4.16 20.98 -2.51
C ALA A 185 4.29 22.50 -2.71
N GLY A 186 3.24 23.28 -2.44
CA GLY A 186 3.25 24.74 -2.49
C GLY A 186 4.19 25.38 -1.46
N ALA A 187 4.39 24.72 -0.32
CA ALA A 187 5.35 25.13 0.72
C ALA A 187 6.81 24.70 0.42
N GLY A 188 7.04 24.06 -0.73
CA GLY A 188 8.36 23.53 -1.11
C GLY A 188 8.80 22.31 -0.33
N LEU A 189 7.84 21.56 0.22
CA LEU A 189 8.08 20.33 0.98
C LEU A 189 7.73 19.13 0.11
N THR A 190 8.70 18.22 -0.05
CA THR A 190 8.51 16.98 -0.81
C THR A 190 8.48 15.81 0.14
N PRO A 191 7.32 15.16 0.34
CA PRO A 191 7.23 13.97 1.16
C PRO A 191 8.07 12.82 0.58
N SER A 192 8.74 12.08 1.45
CA SER A 192 9.38 10.80 1.11
C SER A 192 8.34 9.68 0.92
N LYS A 193 7.19 9.82 1.59
CA LYS A 193 6.02 8.97 1.44
C LYS A 193 4.75 9.82 1.47
N ALA A 194 3.80 9.51 0.60
CA ALA A 194 2.49 10.16 0.54
C ALA A 194 1.45 9.14 0.03
N ASP A 195 0.68 8.55 0.93
CA ASP A 195 -0.30 7.51 0.62
C ASP A 195 -1.54 7.60 1.50
N VAL A 196 -2.67 7.14 0.96
CA VAL A 196 -3.84 6.80 1.76
C VAL A 196 -3.67 5.35 2.22
N THR A 197 -3.70 5.14 3.53
CA THR A 197 -3.32 3.85 4.14
C THR A 197 -4.21 3.50 5.33
N TRP A 198 -4.11 2.27 5.80
CA TRP A 198 -4.70 1.80 7.05
C TRP A 198 -3.62 1.79 8.14
N ARG A 199 -3.68 2.77 9.02
CA ARG A 199 -2.72 2.95 10.10
C ARG A 199 -3.24 2.30 11.39
N PRO A 200 -2.46 1.45 12.07
CA PRO A 200 -2.87 0.88 13.35
C PRO A 200 -2.95 1.97 14.43
N GLU A 201 -4.00 1.93 15.25
CA GLU A 201 -4.13 2.82 16.41
C GLU A 201 -3.16 2.44 17.53
N ASN A 202 -2.92 1.15 17.69
CA ASN A 202 -1.98 0.61 18.67
C ASN A 202 -1.04 -0.36 17.98
N ARG A 203 0.22 -0.33 18.37
CA ARG A 203 1.24 -1.26 17.88
C ARG A 203 1.48 -2.38 18.87
N THR A 204 1.73 -3.58 18.34
CA THR A 204 2.06 -4.77 19.12
C THR A 204 3.58 -4.97 19.07
N PRO A 205 4.29 -4.85 20.22
CA PRO A 205 5.71 -5.15 20.27
C PRO A 205 5.97 -6.61 19.92
N VAL A 206 6.99 -6.86 19.13
CA VAL A 206 7.41 -8.21 18.76
C VAL A 206 8.90 -8.40 19.01
N ASN A 207 9.30 -9.59 19.43
CA ASN A 207 10.71 -9.95 19.56
C ASN A 207 11.33 -10.25 18.18
N ALA A 208 12.64 -10.43 18.13
CA ALA A 208 13.38 -10.62 16.88
C ALA A 208 12.93 -11.87 16.10
N GLU A 209 12.62 -12.98 16.78
CA GLU A 209 12.16 -14.24 16.16
C GLU A 209 10.79 -14.04 15.49
N VAL A 210 9.85 -13.40 16.22
CA VAL A 210 8.53 -13.08 15.69
C VAL A 210 8.63 -12.09 14.55
N ALA A 211 9.51 -11.09 14.63
CA ALA A 211 9.74 -10.13 13.56
C ALA A 211 10.27 -10.79 12.28
N GLU A 212 11.16 -11.78 12.40
CA GLU A 212 11.65 -12.56 11.26
C GLU A 212 10.54 -13.38 10.62
N THR A 213 9.78 -14.14 11.44
CA THR A 213 8.63 -14.92 10.95
C THR A 213 7.58 -14.03 10.29
N LEU A 214 7.34 -12.83 10.83
CA LEU A 214 6.41 -11.87 10.24
C LEU A 214 6.92 -11.35 8.89
N ARG A 215 8.22 -11.04 8.76
CA ARG A 215 8.79 -10.64 7.48
C ARG A 215 8.63 -11.72 6.41
N ASP A 216 8.92 -12.97 6.77
CA ASP A 216 8.72 -14.12 5.86
C ASP A 216 7.25 -14.25 5.42
N LEU A 217 6.31 -14.03 6.34
CA LEU A 217 4.87 -14.00 6.02
C LEU A 217 4.52 -12.85 5.06
N LEU A 218 5.01 -11.65 5.34
CA LEU A 218 4.75 -10.48 4.49
C LEU A 218 5.33 -10.68 3.08
N ASP A 219 6.54 -11.22 2.99
CA ASP A 219 7.17 -11.56 1.71
C ASP A 219 6.36 -12.63 0.96
N TRP A 220 5.88 -13.67 1.65
CA TRP A 220 5.02 -14.68 1.04
C TRP A 220 3.72 -14.09 0.51
N LEU A 221 3.05 -13.25 1.30
CA LEU A 221 1.81 -12.58 0.88
C LEU A 221 2.06 -11.64 -0.32
N ASP A 222 3.18 -10.91 -0.32
CA ASP A 222 3.54 -10.03 -1.45
C ASP A 222 3.83 -10.80 -2.75
N GLU A 223 4.27 -12.05 -2.63
CA GLU A 223 4.48 -12.95 -3.78
C GLU A 223 3.18 -13.41 -4.44
N LEU A 224 2.05 -13.34 -3.75
CA LEU A 224 0.74 -13.72 -4.29
C LEU A 224 0.21 -12.60 -5.21
N ASP A 225 -0.08 -12.94 -6.46
CA ASP A 225 -0.57 -11.97 -7.46
C ASP A 225 -1.91 -11.32 -7.07
N ASP A 226 -2.74 -12.04 -6.31
CA ASP A 226 -4.05 -11.56 -5.87
C ASP A 226 -3.96 -10.59 -4.69
N VAL A 227 -2.87 -10.60 -3.93
CA VAL A 227 -2.65 -9.68 -2.80
C VAL A 227 -2.13 -8.35 -3.33
N GLN A 228 -2.84 -7.26 -3.02
CA GLN A 228 -2.47 -5.91 -3.42
C GLN A 228 -1.69 -5.19 -2.33
N GLU A 229 -2.17 -5.24 -1.10
CA GLU A 229 -1.58 -4.53 0.03
C GLU A 229 -1.79 -5.32 1.32
N VAL A 230 -0.84 -5.23 2.23
CA VAL A 230 -0.92 -5.84 3.57
C VAL A 230 -0.61 -4.77 4.61
N TYR A 231 -1.50 -4.62 5.59
CA TYR A 231 -1.31 -3.73 6.74
C TYR A 231 -1.20 -4.56 8.00
N HIS A 232 -0.36 -4.14 8.93
CA HIS A 232 -0.17 -4.84 10.19
C HIS A 232 0.07 -3.86 11.34
N ASN A 233 -0.16 -4.33 12.57
CA ASN A 233 0.06 -3.54 13.78
C ASN A 233 1.34 -3.90 14.55
N ALA A 234 2.22 -4.71 13.99
CA ALA A 234 3.48 -5.02 14.65
C ALA A 234 4.38 -3.79 14.74
N GLU A 235 5.04 -3.64 15.88
CA GLU A 235 6.16 -2.73 16.06
C GLU A 235 7.44 -3.49 15.71
N LEU A 236 7.89 -3.33 14.48
CA LEU A 236 9.16 -3.87 14.03
C LEU A 236 10.29 -2.95 14.49
N ALA A 237 11.26 -3.49 15.23
CA ALA A 237 12.49 -2.74 15.54
C ALA A 237 13.19 -2.36 14.21
N VAL A 238 13.57 -1.10 14.10
CA VAL A 238 14.32 -0.53 12.98
C VAL A 238 15.75 -1.07 13.00
#